data_437906897aab4251fdfc7a96d2270924
#
_entry.id   437906897aab4251fdfc7a96d2270924
#
_cell.length_a   1.000
_cell.length_b   1.000
_cell.length_c   1.000
_cell.angle_alpha   90.00
_cell.angle_beta   90.00
_cell.angle_gamma   90.00
#
_symmetry.space_group_name_H-M   'P 1'
#
loop_
_entity.id
_entity.type
_entity.pdbx_description
1 polymer ?
#
loop_
_entity_poly.entity_id
_entity_poly.type
_entity_poly.pdbx_seq_one_letter_code
_entity_poly.pdbx_strand_id
1 'polypeptide(L)'
;MTWKKIVTDVILGAEKAGEFVIGDRDVVGITESIVARVQGNYANVDQIAADIRNKFGGEEVGVIFPILSRNRFAICLRGIARGAKKIILMLSYPSDEVGNHLLDIDLVDKAGINPYSDVLSEAEFEKAFGKSKHPFTGMDYVSYYKSIHRRRRQLKRNHFCKQP
;
A
#
# COMPACT_ATOMS: atom_id res chain seq x y z
N MET A 1 -30.98 4.70 8.66
CA MET A 1 -30.43 6.06 8.44
C MET A 1 -29.33 5.94 7.40
N THR A 2 -29.36 6.70 6.30
CA THR A 2 -28.35 6.58 5.25
C THR A 2 -27.14 7.45 5.60
N TRP A 3 -25.94 7.03 5.19
CA TRP A 3 -24.70 7.79 5.42
C TRP A 3 -24.76 9.21 4.84
N LYS A 4 -25.45 9.38 3.72
CA LYS A 4 -25.72 10.71 3.10
C LYS A 4 -26.42 11.63 4.09
N LYS A 5 -27.47 11.14 4.75
CA LYS A 5 -28.22 11.92 5.73
C LYS A 5 -27.36 12.30 6.94
N ILE A 6 -26.54 11.38 7.43
CA ILE A 6 -25.62 11.67 8.57
C ILE A 6 -24.68 12.82 8.22
N VAL A 7 -24.03 12.75 7.04
CA VAL A 7 -23.10 13.81 6.60
C VAL A 7 -23.80 15.14 6.45
N THR A 8 -24.98 15.14 5.80
CA THR A 8 -25.79 16.36 5.63
C THR A 8 -26.19 16.96 6.98
N ASP A 9 -26.70 16.13 7.89
CA ASP A 9 -27.15 16.58 9.21
C ASP A 9 -25.98 17.16 10.04
N VAL A 10 -24.78 16.56 9.96
CA VAL A 10 -23.58 17.06 10.67
C VAL A 10 -23.12 18.40 10.10
N ILE A 11 -23.04 18.53 8.79
CA ILE A 11 -22.58 19.78 8.14
C ILE A 11 -23.56 20.93 8.41
N LEU A 12 -24.84 20.70 8.21
CA LEU A 12 -25.86 21.72 8.47
C LEU A 12 -25.98 22.03 9.97
N GLY A 13 -25.70 21.07 10.83
CA GLY A 13 -25.64 21.27 12.29
C GLY A 13 -24.48 22.19 12.70
N ALA A 14 -23.31 21.97 12.13
CA ALA A 14 -22.11 22.78 12.41
C ALA A 14 -22.27 24.21 11.85
N GLU A 15 -22.86 24.37 10.66
CA GLU A 15 -23.20 25.70 10.13
C GLU A 15 -24.15 26.46 11.06
N LYS A 16 -25.23 25.81 11.52
CA LYS A 16 -26.17 26.42 12.47
C LYS A 16 -25.53 26.77 13.81
N ALA A 17 -24.53 26.01 14.21
CA ALA A 17 -23.74 26.30 15.43
C ALA A 17 -22.75 27.46 15.24
N GLY A 18 -22.60 27.98 14.01
CA GLY A 18 -21.70 29.09 13.70
C GLY A 18 -20.23 28.69 13.58
N GLU A 19 -19.95 27.38 13.39
CA GLU A 19 -18.56 26.90 13.23
C GLU A 19 -17.96 27.31 11.90
N PHE A 20 -18.79 27.40 10.84
CA PHE A 20 -18.43 27.90 9.53
C PHE A 20 -19.70 28.35 8.77
N VAL A 21 -19.51 28.98 7.63
CA VAL A 21 -20.59 29.43 6.74
C VAL A 21 -20.41 28.72 5.39
N ILE A 22 -21.48 28.11 4.89
CA ILE A 22 -21.49 27.52 3.56
C ILE A 22 -21.72 28.64 2.54
N GLY A 23 -20.77 28.82 1.65
CA GLY A 23 -20.83 29.79 0.56
C GLY A 23 -21.34 29.19 -0.76
N ASP A 24 -21.68 30.08 -1.69
CA ASP A 24 -22.00 29.67 -3.06
C ASP A 24 -20.80 28.94 -3.69
N ARG A 25 -21.04 27.77 -4.31
CA ARG A 25 -20.06 26.92 -4.95
C ARG A 25 -19.10 26.17 -4.03
N ASP A 26 -19.36 26.11 -2.75
CA ASP A 26 -18.62 25.23 -1.85
C ASP A 26 -18.84 23.77 -2.21
N VAL A 27 -17.76 22.99 -2.13
CA VAL A 27 -17.75 21.55 -2.45
C VAL A 27 -17.42 20.76 -1.21
N VAL A 28 -18.33 19.87 -0.81
CA VAL A 28 -18.11 18.94 0.28
C VAL A 28 -17.55 17.64 -0.25
N GLY A 29 -16.26 17.38 0.07
CA GLY A 29 -15.57 16.13 -0.25
C GLY A 29 -15.70 15.11 0.87
N ILE A 30 -16.10 13.87 0.53
CA ILE A 30 -16.17 12.76 1.48
C ILE A 30 -15.14 11.72 1.06
N THR A 31 -14.26 11.32 2.00
CA THR A 31 -13.24 10.33 1.71
C THR A 31 -13.83 8.94 1.46
N GLU A 32 -13.25 8.20 0.54
CA GLU A 32 -13.66 6.82 0.23
C GLU A 32 -13.64 5.90 1.47
N SER A 33 -12.73 6.13 2.42
CA SER A 33 -12.62 5.32 3.64
C SER A 33 -13.85 5.45 4.54
N ILE A 34 -14.49 6.63 4.61
CA ILE A 34 -15.77 6.81 5.32
C ILE A 34 -16.88 6.06 4.60
N VAL A 35 -16.97 6.20 3.28
CA VAL A 35 -17.97 5.52 2.46
C VAL A 35 -17.82 4.00 2.59
N ALA A 36 -16.61 3.46 2.46
CA ALA A 36 -16.32 2.04 2.60
C ALA A 36 -16.73 1.49 3.98
N ARG A 37 -16.41 2.23 5.05
CA ARG A 37 -16.79 1.85 6.43
C ARG A 37 -18.30 1.76 6.60
N VAL A 38 -19.03 2.76 6.12
CA VAL A 38 -20.50 2.79 6.26
C VAL A 38 -21.17 1.71 5.41
N GLN A 39 -20.58 1.36 4.26
CA GLN A 39 -21.05 0.27 3.41
C GLN A 39 -20.62 -1.12 3.92
N GLY A 40 -19.80 -1.20 4.96
CA GLY A 40 -19.27 -2.47 5.46
C GLY A 40 -18.29 -3.15 4.50
N ASN A 41 -17.63 -2.38 3.63
CA ASN A 41 -16.67 -2.88 2.65
C ASN A 41 -15.32 -3.19 3.30
N TYR A 42 -15.28 -4.30 4.02
CA TYR A 42 -14.07 -4.81 4.66
C TYR A 42 -13.62 -6.09 3.99
N ALA A 43 -12.30 -6.25 3.89
CA ALA A 43 -11.70 -7.50 3.47
C ALA A 43 -10.56 -7.87 4.44
N ASN A 44 -10.51 -9.11 4.86
CA ASN A 44 -9.36 -9.64 5.58
C ASN A 44 -8.33 -10.24 4.60
N VAL A 45 -7.15 -10.55 5.14
CA VAL A 45 -6.02 -11.07 4.34
C VAL A 45 -6.36 -12.39 3.64
N ASP A 46 -7.21 -13.23 4.24
CA ASP A 46 -7.57 -14.53 3.66
C ASP A 46 -8.61 -14.38 2.54
N GLN A 47 -9.50 -13.39 2.63
CA GLN A 47 -10.41 -13.04 1.54
C GLN A 47 -9.65 -12.48 0.33
N ILE A 48 -8.67 -11.59 0.56
CA ILE A 48 -7.77 -11.12 -0.51
C ILE A 48 -7.03 -12.30 -1.15
N ALA A 49 -6.51 -13.22 -0.35
CA ALA A 49 -5.81 -14.40 -0.85
C ALA A 49 -6.71 -15.34 -1.66
N ALA A 50 -7.97 -15.49 -1.26
CA ALA A 50 -8.95 -16.28 -2.01
C ALA A 50 -9.27 -15.62 -3.37
N ASP A 51 -9.51 -14.31 -3.38
CA ASP A 51 -9.78 -13.55 -4.59
C ASP A 51 -8.62 -13.62 -5.59
N ILE A 52 -7.38 -13.47 -5.12
CA ILE A 52 -6.17 -13.61 -5.94
C ILE A 52 -6.06 -15.03 -6.55
N ARG A 53 -6.33 -16.08 -5.75
CA ARG A 53 -6.33 -17.45 -6.28
C ARG A 53 -7.40 -17.65 -7.35
N ASN A 54 -8.59 -17.13 -7.12
CA ASN A 54 -9.70 -17.27 -8.06
C ASN A 54 -9.44 -16.55 -9.38
N LYS A 55 -8.86 -15.34 -9.32
CA LYS A 55 -8.59 -14.51 -10.50
C LYS A 55 -7.35 -14.95 -11.29
N PHE A 56 -6.30 -15.40 -10.61
CA PHE A 56 -4.99 -15.67 -11.22
C PHE A 56 -4.55 -17.14 -11.13
N GLY A 57 -5.44 -18.05 -10.74
CA GLY A 57 -5.11 -19.48 -10.64
C GLY A 57 -4.03 -19.82 -9.59
N GLY A 58 -3.64 -18.89 -8.77
CA GLY A 58 -2.60 -19.06 -7.75
C GLY A 58 -1.16 -19.06 -8.27
N GLU A 59 -0.95 -18.77 -9.55
CA GLU A 59 0.37 -18.78 -10.20
C GLU A 59 1.16 -17.46 -10.00
N GLU A 60 1.80 -16.94 -11.02
CA GLU A 60 2.59 -15.70 -10.96
C GLU A 60 1.70 -14.48 -11.13
N VAL A 61 1.92 -13.45 -10.29
CA VAL A 61 1.16 -12.20 -10.32
C VAL A 61 2.10 -11.00 -10.33
N GLY A 62 1.92 -10.11 -11.30
CA GLY A 62 2.54 -8.78 -11.33
C GLY A 62 1.76 -7.83 -10.42
N VAL A 63 2.48 -7.10 -9.57
CA VAL A 63 1.91 -6.10 -8.67
C VAL A 63 2.64 -4.78 -8.88
N ILE A 64 1.90 -3.78 -9.35
CA ILE A 64 2.40 -2.41 -9.48
C ILE A 64 1.85 -1.62 -8.31
N PHE A 65 2.73 -1.05 -7.49
CA PHE A 65 2.31 -0.25 -6.35
C PHE A 65 3.13 1.04 -6.26
N PRO A 66 2.49 2.20 -6.50
CA PRO A 66 3.19 3.48 -6.59
C PRO A 66 3.51 4.11 -5.24
N ILE A 67 2.96 3.60 -4.13
CA ILE A 67 3.09 4.22 -2.81
C ILE A 67 3.69 3.23 -1.82
N LEU A 68 4.89 3.52 -1.34
CA LEU A 68 5.55 2.70 -0.33
C LEU A 68 4.89 2.91 1.03
N SER A 69 4.33 1.86 1.61
CA SER A 69 3.59 1.93 2.85
C SER A 69 3.80 0.69 3.71
N ARG A 70 4.19 0.91 4.96
CA ARG A 70 4.31 -0.17 5.95
C ARG A 70 2.95 -0.69 6.39
N ASN A 71 1.99 0.20 6.55
CA ASN A 71 0.70 -0.14 7.16
C ASN A 71 -0.37 -0.51 6.14
N ARG A 72 -0.47 0.20 5.03
CA ARG A 72 -1.51 -0.02 4.02
C ARG A 72 -1.11 -1.13 3.04
N PHE A 73 -0.05 -0.90 2.28
CA PHE A 73 0.36 -1.85 1.24
C PHE A 73 0.82 -3.20 1.81
N ALA A 74 1.53 -3.22 2.92
CA ALA A 74 2.00 -4.47 3.50
C ALA A 74 0.88 -5.45 3.86
N ILE A 75 -0.29 -4.96 4.28
CA ILE A 75 -1.46 -5.80 4.56
C ILE A 75 -2.00 -6.40 3.26
N CYS A 76 -2.18 -5.59 2.22
CA CYS A 76 -2.61 -6.04 0.90
C CYS A 76 -1.60 -7.06 0.33
N LEU A 77 -0.31 -6.75 0.38
CA LEU A 77 0.75 -7.64 -0.10
C LEU A 77 0.77 -9.00 0.62
N ARG A 78 0.45 -9.03 1.92
CA ARG A 78 0.27 -10.31 2.65
C ARG A 78 -0.86 -11.16 2.08
N GLY A 79 -1.98 -10.53 1.71
CA GLY A 79 -3.10 -11.21 1.05
C GLY A 79 -2.69 -11.74 -0.32
N ILE A 80 -2.09 -10.90 -1.15
CA ILE A 80 -1.60 -11.28 -2.48
C ILE A 80 -0.57 -12.42 -2.36
N ALA A 81 0.40 -12.30 -1.45
CA ALA A 81 1.41 -13.32 -1.22
C ALA A 81 0.83 -14.66 -0.76
N ARG A 82 -0.27 -14.67 -0.03
CA ARG A 82 -0.99 -15.92 0.32
C ARG A 82 -1.76 -16.51 -0.85
N GLY A 83 -2.18 -15.69 -1.80
CA GLY A 83 -2.93 -16.09 -2.98
C GLY A 83 -2.07 -16.55 -4.14
N ALA A 84 -0.88 -16.00 -4.35
CA ALA A 84 -0.01 -16.23 -5.48
C ALA A 84 1.21 -17.10 -5.13
N LYS A 85 1.72 -17.82 -6.11
CA LYS A 85 2.92 -18.68 -6.02
C LYS A 85 4.21 -17.85 -6.11
N LYS A 86 4.19 -16.85 -6.98
CA LYS A 86 5.27 -15.89 -7.21
C LYS A 86 4.69 -14.49 -7.41
N ILE A 87 5.39 -13.48 -6.93
CA ILE A 87 5.03 -12.08 -7.12
C ILE A 87 6.20 -11.36 -7.77
N ILE A 88 5.92 -10.65 -8.85
CA ILE A 88 6.80 -9.64 -9.43
C ILE A 88 6.28 -8.30 -8.94
N LEU A 89 7.03 -7.64 -8.08
CA LEU A 89 6.63 -6.38 -7.46
C LEU A 89 7.36 -5.22 -8.10
N MET A 90 6.62 -4.30 -8.69
CA MET A 90 7.12 -3.03 -9.20
C MET A 90 6.77 -1.93 -8.19
N LEU A 91 7.80 -1.29 -7.67
CA LEU A 91 7.68 -0.20 -6.70
C LEU A 91 7.96 1.13 -7.38
N SER A 92 7.29 2.19 -6.94
CA SER A 92 7.71 3.55 -7.23
C SER A 92 8.61 4.05 -6.10
N TYR A 93 9.76 4.54 -6.44
CA TYR A 93 10.69 5.26 -5.59
C TYR A 93 10.73 6.70 -6.15
N PRO A 94 10.66 7.75 -5.41
CA PRO A 94 11.54 8.01 -4.27
C PRO A 94 10.86 8.33 -2.93
N SER A 95 9.53 8.30 -2.79
CA SER A 95 8.88 8.75 -1.56
C SER A 95 7.90 7.73 -0.96
N ASP A 96 7.62 7.88 0.33
CA ASP A 96 6.58 7.14 1.04
C ASP A 96 5.17 7.77 0.87
N GLU A 97 4.18 7.22 1.57
CA GLU A 97 2.76 7.64 1.52
C GLU A 97 2.48 9.04 2.07
N VAL A 98 3.43 9.65 2.76
CA VAL A 98 3.32 11.00 3.33
C VAL A 98 4.33 11.99 2.73
N GLY A 99 5.00 11.58 1.65
CA GLY A 99 5.90 12.41 0.88
C GLY A 99 7.34 12.50 1.42
N ASN A 100 7.73 11.63 2.36
CA ASN A 100 9.14 11.58 2.79
C ASN A 100 9.98 10.94 1.70
N HIS A 101 11.01 11.65 1.25
CA HIS A 101 11.95 11.12 0.28
C HIS A 101 12.77 9.98 0.86
N LEU A 102 12.84 8.86 0.13
CA LEU A 102 13.61 7.68 0.49
C LEU A 102 15.00 7.68 -0.13
N LEU A 103 15.17 8.52 -1.16
CA LEU A 103 16.44 8.83 -1.81
C LEU A 103 16.57 10.35 -1.86
N ASP A 104 17.82 10.80 -1.74
CA ASP A 104 18.17 12.16 -2.08
C ASP A 104 18.00 12.38 -3.59
N ILE A 105 17.26 13.42 -3.96
CA ILE A 105 16.99 13.75 -5.37
C ILE A 105 18.28 14.03 -6.11
N ASP A 106 19.24 14.70 -5.46
CA ASP A 106 20.55 14.99 -6.04
C ASP A 106 21.35 13.70 -6.38
N LEU A 107 21.13 12.62 -5.63
CA LEU A 107 21.75 11.32 -5.94
C LEU A 107 21.14 10.68 -7.17
N VAL A 108 19.83 10.83 -7.38
CA VAL A 108 19.15 10.32 -8.57
C VAL A 108 19.65 11.04 -9.81
N ASP A 109 19.77 12.37 -9.75
CA ASP A 109 20.27 13.18 -10.84
C ASP A 109 21.75 12.86 -11.16
N LYS A 110 22.60 12.73 -10.15
CA LYS A 110 24.00 12.34 -10.30
C LYS A 110 24.20 10.95 -10.91
N ALA A 111 23.26 10.04 -10.64
CA ALA A 111 23.26 8.69 -11.22
C ALA A 111 22.79 8.68 -12.69
N GLY A 112 22.29 9.80 -13.20
CA GLY A 112 21.75 9.92 -14.56
C GLY A 112 20.49 9.07 -14.79
N ILE A 113 19.73 8.79 -13.74
CA ILE A 113 18.55 7.95 -13.78
C ILE A 113 17.32 8.85 -13.88
N ASN A 114 16.47 8.58 -14.86
CA ASN A 114 15.18 9.24 -14.98
C ASN A 114 14.10 8.50 -14.19
N PRO A 115 13.61 9.05 -13.04
CA PRO A 115 12.65 8.38 -12.19
C PRO A 115 11.28 8.15 -12.84
N TYR A 116 11.00 8.77 -13.97
CA TYR A 116 9.73 8.63 -14.69
C TYR A 116 9.73 7.58 -15.79
N SER A 117 10.90 7.24 -16.33
CA SER A 117 11.03 6.30 -17.46
C SER A 117 11.86 5.06 -17.15
N ASP A 118 12.84 5.18 -16.27
CA ASP A 118 13.79 4.11 -16.05
C ASP A 118 13.26 3.09 -15.06
N VAL A 119 13.47 1.82 -15.38
CA VAL A 119 13.10 0.68 -14.52
C VAL A 119 14.39 -0.02 -14.11
N LEU A 120 14.64 -0.04 -12.81
CA LEU A 120 15.80 -0.69 -12.23
C LEU A 120 15.43 -2.05 -11.60
N SER A 121 16.22 -3.06 -11.85
CA SER A 121 16.23 -4.25 -11.02
C SER A 121 16.76 -3.93 -9.61
N GLU A 122 16.49 -4.80 -8.64
CA GLU A 122 17.03 -4.62 -7.28
C GLU A 122 18.56 -4.50 -7.25
N ALA A 123 19.24 -5.30 -8.09
CA ALA A 123 20.71 -5.27 -8.16
C ALA A 123 21.25 -3.94 -8.76
N GLU A 124 20.59 -3.43 -9.79
CA GLU A 124 20.92 -2.11 -10.38
C GLU A 124 20.65 -0.99 -9.40
N PHE A 125 19.52 -1.05 -8.70
CA PHE A 125 19.18 -0.08 -7.66
C PHE A 125 20.20 -0.10 -6.51
N GLU A 126 20.55 -1.27 -6.00
CA GLU A 126 21.54 -1.40 -4.92
C GLU A 126 22.95 -0.95 -5.37
N LYS A 127 23.31 -1.16 -6.64
CA LYS A 127 24.57 -0.68 -7.22
C LYS A 127 24.59 0.84 -7.33
N ALA A 128 23.47 1.47 -7.71
CA ALA A 128 23.38 2.93 -7.89
C ALA A 128 23.27 3.69 -6.57
N PHE A 129 22.48 3.19 -5.62
CA PHE A 129 22.09 3.93 -4.42
C PHE A 129 22.48 3.23 -3.11
N GLY A 130 23.02 2.02 -3.17
CA GLY A 130 23.27 1.21 -2.00
C GLY A 130 21.97 0.73 -1.32
N LYS A 131 22.08 0.36 -0.03
CA LYS A 131 20.91 -0.02 0.78
C LYS A 131 20.23 1.22 1.29
N SER A 132 19.14 1.59 0.62
CA SER A 132 18.31 2.73 1.02
C SER A 132 17.45 2.37 2.23
N LYS A 133 17.54 3.19 3.27
CA LYS A 133 16.72 3.07 4.48
C LYS A 133 15.84 4.30 4.63
N HIS A 134 14.62 4.08 5.04
CA HIS A 134 13.70 5.16 5.35
C HIS A 134 14.28 6.08 6.45
N PRO A 135 14.32 7.41 6.24
CA PRO A 135 15.04 8.33 7.12
C PRO A 135 14.55 8.33 8.56
N PHE A 136 13.24 8.17 8.79
CA PHE A 136 12.66 8.18 10.13
C PHE A 136 12.52 6.80 10.76
N THR A 137 12.25 5.76 9.97
CA THR A 137 11.98 4.43 10.53
C THR A 137 13.17 3.48 10.43
N GLY A 138 14.22 3.85 9.70
CA GLY A 138 15.36 3.01 9.42
C GLY A 138 15.05 1.74 8.60
N MET A 139 13.84 1.63 8.09
CA MET A 139 13.36 0.45 7.38
C MET A 139 13.85 0.45 5.93
N ASP A 140 14.39 -0.70 5.50
CA ASP A 140 14.56 -1.01 4.08
C ASP A 140 13.28 -1.64 3.54
N TYR A 141 12.55 -0.90 2.72
CA TYR A 141 11.25 -1.35 2.16
C TYR A 141 11.39 -2.56 1.24
N VAL A 142 12.46 -2.66 0.46
CA VAL A 142 12.70 -3.80 -0.44
C VAL A 142 12.85 -5.08 0.38
N SER A 143 13.73 -5.07 1.36
CA SER A 143 13.95 -6.18 2.28
C SER A 143 12.69 -6.51 3.08
N TYR A 144 11.94 -5.50 3.50
CA TYR A 144 10.68 -5.68 4.23
C TYR A 144 9.63 -6.40 3.40
N TYR A 145 9.35 -5.96 2.17
CA TYR A 145 8.36 -6.60 1.31
C TYR A 145 8.78 -8.02 0.89
N LYS A 146 10.06 -8.26 0.65
CA LYS A 146 10.60 -9.62 0.44
C LYS A 146 10.34 -10.53 1.65
N SER A 147 10.46 -10.00 2.86
CA SER A 147 10.22 -10.78 4.08
C SER A 147 8.77 -11.24 4.21
N ILE A 148 7.82 -10.45 3.72
CA ILE A 148 6.39 -10.79 3.72
C ILE A 148 6.14 -12.05 2.89
N HIS A 149 6.79 -12.16 1.73
CA HIS A 149 6.65 -13.33 0.87
C HIS A 149 7.38 -14.57 1.43
N ARG A 150 8.57 -14.40 2.03
CA ARG A 150 9.35 -15.49 2.62
C ARG A 150 8.66 -16.15 3.82
N ARG A 151 8.01 -15.38 4.69
CA ARG A 151 7.27 -15.89 5.87
C ARG A 151 6.20 -16.90 5.50
N ARG A 152 5.57 -16.80 4.32
CA ARG A 152 4.63 -17.80 3.83
C ARG A 152 5.26 -19.18 3.64
N ARG A 153 6.48 -19.26 3.09
CA ARG A 153 7.19 -20.54 2.86
C ARG A 153 7.55 -21.22 4.18
N GLN A 154 7.89 -20.46 5.20
CA GLN A 154 8.19 -20.98 6.54
C GLN A 154 6.93 -21.50 7.26
N LEU A 155 5.83 -20.77 7.17
CA LEU A 155 4.55 -21.21 7.76
C LEU A 155 4.03 -22.52 7.12
N LYS A 156 4.20 -22.70 5.81
CA LYS A 156 3.87 -23.98 5.16
C LYS A 156 4.81 -25.12 5.62
N ARG A 157 6.08 -24.87 5.82
CA ARG A 157 7.02 -25.88 6.34
C ARG A 157 6.68 -26.29 7.78
N ASN A 158 6.32 -25.35 8.65
CA ASN A 158 6.01 -25.63 10.04
C ASN A 158 4.66 -26.34 10.25
N HIS A 159 3.73 -26.25 9.30
CA HIS A 159 2.47 -27.00 9.34
C HIS A 159 2.62 -28.47 8.92
N PHE A 160 3.67 -28.80 8.17
CA PHE A 160 3.97 -30.19 7.79
C PHE A 160 4.78 -30.98 8.82
N CYS A 161 5.30 -30.31 9.87
CA CYS A 161 6.11 -30.95 10.91
C CYS A 161 5.35 -31.21 12.21
N LYS A 162 4.01 -31.16 12.23
CA LYS A 162 3.19 -31.61 13.35
C LYS A 162 2.27 -32.73 12.89
N GLN A 163 2.81 -33.92 12.82
CA GLN A 163 2.05 -35.15 13.05
C GLN A 163 2.80 -36.01 14.08
N PRO A 164 2.01 -36.70 14.92
CA PRO A 164 2.42 -37.26 16.19
C PRO A 164 3.45 -38.35 16.11
#